data_021a92e4281a4e73135fbd729e00febe
#
_entry.id   021a92e4281a4e73135fbd729e00febe
#
_cell.length_a   1.000
_cell.length_b   1.000
_cell.length_c   1.000
_cell.angle_alpha   90.00
_cell.angle_beta   90.00
_cell.angle_gamma   90.00
#
_symmetry.space_group_name_H-M   'P 1'
#
loop_
_entity.id
_entity.type
_entity.pdbx_description
1 polymer ?
#
loop_
_entity_poly.entity_id
_entity_poly.type
_entity_poly.pdbx_seq_one_letter_code
_entity_poly.pdbx_strand_id
1 'polypeptide(L)'
;MVAITLPRVLWGTKSAPKHVLLVHGLGSSAHTMWQLAEAFAEKGWCATAVDLRGHGSAPRTSTYRIGDFADDLLLTNPTHQGNWDVVIGHSIGAASSVVAASRDKDWTKKLVLLDPALTVGPERRQMVIDGQRYSHDHLTEDEVRAENPHWHPINIQQRVSAPKQASRFALEQAVLDNTDWNTESHAAALTIPTLVVGGDPAVDSMFTGSHAEAVLASNPLITHTVIPGTGHSLHRDKPQETLEAIFSWLV
;
A
#
# COMPACT_ATOMS: atom_id res chain seq x y z
N MET A 1 15.51 -9.14 13.56
CA MET A 1 15.65 -7.66 13.58
C MET A 1 14.66 -7.07 14.55
N VAL A 2 14.83 -5.83 15.01
CA VAL A 2 13.86 -5.19 15.91
C VAL A 2 12.79 -4.53 15.06
N ALA A 3 11.52 -4.88 15.28
CA ALA A 3 10.39 -4.17 14.72
C ALA A 3 10.27 -2.79 15.37
N ILE A 4 9.78 -1.80 14.64
CA ILE A 4 9.67 -0.42 15.10
C ILE A 4 8.21 0.01 15.20
N THR A 5 7.92 0.94 16.10
CA THR A 5 6.61 1.59 16.15
C THR A 5 6.51 2.61 15.02
N LEU A 6 5.49 2.45 14.18
CA LEU A 6 5.25 3.34 13.05
C LEU A 6 4.54 4.63 13.48
N PRO A 7 5.02 5.81 13.04
CA PRO A 7 4.26 7.06 13.13
C PRO A 7 2.95 6.94 12.35
N ARG A 8 1.91 7.62 12.84
CA ARG A 8 0.57 7.50 12.26
C ARG A 8 -0.15 8.84 12.21
N VAL A 9 -0.99 8.98 11.19
CA VAL A 9 -1.96 10.07 11.04
C VAL A 9 -3.36 9.46 11.14
N LEU A 10 -4.29 10.16 11.80
CA LEU A 10 -5.65 9.70 12.01
C LEU A 10 -6.66 10.65 11.38
N TRP A 11 -7.71 10.07 10.80
CA TRP A 11 -8.92 10.75 10.35
C TRP A 11 -10.13 10.11 11.02
N GLY A 12 -11.14 10.91 11.32
CA GLY A 12 -12.30 10.49 12.10
C GLY A 12 -12.03 10.48 13.60
N THR A 13 -12.87 9.81 14.36
CA THR A 13 -12.78 9.78 15.83
C THR A 13 -12.17 8.48 16.32
N LYS A 14 -11.33 8.57 17.36
CA LYS A 14 -10.70 7.40 17.99
C LYS A 14 -11.71 6.41 18.59
N SER A 15 -12.89 6.91 18.94
CA SER A 15 -13.99 6.11 19.48
C SER A 15 -14.93 5.53 18.42
N ALA A 16 -14.61 5.65 17.14
CA ALA A 16 -15.37 5.04 16.07
C ALA A 16 -15.50 3.53 16.28
N PRO A 17 -16.64 2.92 15.91
CA PRO A 17 -16.86 1.49 16.12
C PRO A 17 -16.06 0.60 15.15
N LYS A 18 -15.55 1.18 14.07
CA LYS A 18 -14.77 0.47 13.04
C LYS A 18 -13.45 1.19 12.76
N HIS A 19 -12.40 0.43 12.56
CA HIS A 19 -11.05 0.94 12.33
C HIS A 19 -10.43 0.37 11.05
N VAL A 20 -9.87 1.26 10.22
CA VAL A 20 -9.11 0.89 9.03
C VAL A 20 -7.66 1.33 9.16
N LEU A 21 -6.73 0.45 8.79
CA LEU A 21 -5.32 0.76 8.62
C LEU A 21 -5.02 0.98 7.14
N LEU A 22 -4.34 2.07 6.82
CA LEU A 22 -3.91 2.42 5.47
C LEU A 22 -2.39 2.38 5.38
N VAL A 23 -1.87 1.60 4.43
CA VAL A 23 -0.44 1.32 4.26
C VAL A 23 -0.01 1.72 2.87
N HIS A 24 0.83 2.74 2.78
CA HIS A 24 1.27 3.34 1.52
C HIS A 24 2.31 2.49 0.76
N GLY A 25 2.57 2.84 -0.50
CA GLY A 25 3.61 2.25 -1.35
C GLY A 25 5.00 2.86 -1.17
N LEU A 26 6.00 2.30 -1.86
CA LEU A 26 7.38 2.79 -1.85
C LEU A 26 7.47 4.24 -2.33
N GLY A 27 8.28 5.06 -1.68
CA GLY A 27 8.43 6.48 -1.99
C GLY A 27 7.20 7.33 -1.68
N SER A 28 6.34 6.86 -0.77
CA SER A 28 5.09 7.52 -0.39
C SER A 28 5.10 7.84 1.11
N SER A 29 3.96 8.21 1.71
CA SER A 29 3.83 8.49 3.14
C SER A 29 2.39 8.29 3.61
N ALA A 30 2.15 8.34 4.92
CA ALA A 30 0.81 8.29 5.50
C ALA A 30 -0.15 9.33 4.87
N HIS A 31 0.35 10.54 4.63
CA HIS A 31 -0.46 11.62 4.06
C HIS A 31 -0.94 11.35 2.63
N THR A 32 -0.22 10.53 1.86
CA THR A 32 -0.63 10.19 0.49
C THR A 32 -1.88 9.32 0.40
N MET A 33 -2.32 8.77 1.54
CA MET A 33 -3.53 7.95 1.65
C MET A 33 -4.78 8.77 2.03
N TRP A 34 -4.69 10.10 1.99
CA TRP A 34 -5.68 11.02 2.53
C TRP A 34 -7.08 10.84 1.92
N GLN A 35 -7.21 10.63 0.60
CA GLN A 35 -8.53 10.46 -0.04
C GLN A 35 -9.28 9.23 0.49
N LEU A 36 -8.54 8.12 0.67
CA LEU A 36 -9.11 6.93 1.29
C LEU A 36 -9.46 7.19 2.75
N ALA A 37 -8.54 7.84 3.48
CA ALA A 37 -8.75 8.13 4.90
C ALA A 37 -9.96 9.02 5.16
N GLU A 38 -10.14 10.09 4.38
CA GLU A 38 -11.29 10.99 4.47
C GLU A 38 -12.59 10.26 4.15
N ALA A 39 -12.63 9.47 3.06
CA ALA A 39 -13.82 8.73 2.68
C ALA A 39 -14.27 7.70 3.75
N PHE A 40 -13.32 7.05 4.42
CA PHE A 40 -13.63 6.17 5.55
C PHE A 40 -14.11 6.96 6.77
N ALA A 41 -13.47 8.10 7.08
CA ALA A 41 -13.87 8.96 8.20
C ALA A 41 -15.28 9.53 8.01
N GLU A 42 -15.64 9.95 6.79
CA GLU A 42 -17.01 10.40 6.44
C GLU A 42 -18.06 9.31 6.65
N LYS A 43 -17.69 8.03 6.52
CA LYS A 43 -18.55 6.88 6.82
C LYS A 43 -18.51 6.45 8.30
N GLY A 44 -17.92 7.27 9.17
CA GLY A 44 -17.90 7.03 10.62
C GLY A 44 -16.84 6.03 11.09
N TRP A 45 -15.79 5.77 10.30
CA TRP A 45 -14.64 4.95 10.70
C TRP A 45 -13.52 5.80 11.32
N CYS A 46 -12.68 5.18 12.14
CA CYS A 46 -11.36 5.73 12.44
C CYS A 46 -10.36 5.20 11.40
N ALA A 47 -9.90 6.07 10.52
CA ALA A 47 -8.87 5.72 9.56
C ALA A 47 -7.50 6.11 10.12
N THR A 48 -6.57 5.16 10.09
CA THR A 48 -5.18 5.33 10.52
C THR A 48 -4.26 5.05 9.34
N ALA A 49 -3.51 6.02 8.91
CA ALA A 49 -2.43 5.81 7.93
C ALA A 49 -1.08 5.86 8.63
N VAL A 50 -0.16 4.98 8.24
CA VAL A 50 1.18 4.88 8.84
C VAL A 50 2.27 5.30 7.87
N ASP A 51 3.36 5.87 8.39
CA ASP A 51 4.62 5.98 7.65
C ASP A 51 5.41 4.68 7.83
N LEU A 52 5.69 3.97 6.75
CA LEU A 52 6.54 2.78 6.75
C LEU A 52 7.98 3.14 7.13
N ARG A 53 8.75 2.18 7.69
CA ARG A 53 10.16 2.39 8.01
C ARG A 53 10.92 3.10 6.88
N GLY A 54 11.71 4.11 7.22
CA GLY A 54 12.47 4.90 6.27
C GLY A 54 11.69 5.91 5.42
N HIS A 55 10.36 6.00 5.59
CA HIS A 55 9.49 6.93 4.89
C HIS A 55 8.89 7.97 5.85
N GLY A 56 8.51 9.13 5.33
CA GLY A 56 7.90 10.20 6.10
C GLY A 56 8.67 10.51 7.40
N SER A 57 7.99 10.41 8.54
CA SER A 57 8.56 10.61 9.88
C SER A 57 9.01 9.31 10.55
N ALA A 58 8.92 8.16 9.88
CA ALA A 58 9.33 6.88 10.46
C ALA A 58 10.85 6.77 10.61
N PRO A 59 11.33 6.03 11.65
CA PRO A 59 12.74 5.78 11.84
C PRO A 59 13.40 5.14 10.61
N ARG A 60 14.63 5.52 10.35
CA ARG A 60 15.52 4.87 9.38
C ARG A 60 16.14 3.64 10.03
N THR A 61 16.22 2.55 9.29
CA THR A 61 16.73 1.26 9.76
C THR A 61 17.85 0.78 8.84
N SER A 62 18.50 -0.32 9.20
CA SER A 62 19.57 -0.92 8.39
C SER A 62 19.05 -1.91 7.34
N THR A 63 17.78 -2.35 7.43
CA THR A 63 17.20 -3.29 6.47
C THR A 63 15.74 -2.96 6.17
N TYR A 64 15.32 -3.34 4.97
CA TYR A 64 14.02 -2.99 4.39
C TYR A 64 13.41 -4.19 3.66
N ARG A 65 13.47 -5.38 4.27
CA ARG A 65 12.82 -6.58 3.75
C ARG A 65 11.31 -6.46 3.90
N ILE A 66 10.54 -7.07 3.00
CA ILE A 66 9.07 -7.11 3.12
C ILE A 66 8.65 -7.68 4.48
N GLY A 67 9.39 -8.68 4.97
CA GLY A 67 9.19 -9.23 6.31
C GLY A 67 9.42 -8.23 7.45
N ASP A 68 10.34 -7.29 7.29
CA ASP A 68 10.60 -6.24 8.29
C ASP A 68 9.47 -5.21 8.33
N PHE A 69 8.93 -4.83 7.15
CA PHE A 69 7.73 -3.99 7.08
C PHE A 69 6.52 -4.68 7.72
N ALA A 70 6.36 -5.99 7.48
CA ALA A 70 5.28 -6.78 8.07
C ALA A 70 5.38 -6.83 9.61
N ASP A 71 6.58 -7.00 10.15
CA ASP A 71 6.80 -7.01 11.61
C ASP A 71 6.44 -5.66 12.25
N ASP A 72 6.73 -4.53 11.58
CA ASP A 72 6.31 -3.19 12.02
C ASP A 72 4.78 -3.03 12.00
N LEU A 73 4.14 -3.53 10.94
CA LEU A 73 2.69 -3.49 10.82
C LEU A 73 2.00 -4.29 11.91
N LEU A 74 2.54 -5.45 12.29
CA LEU A 74 2.02 -6.28 13.38
C LEU A 74 2.12 -5.59 14.75
N LEU A 75 3.08 -4.68 14.96
CA LEU A 75 3.16 -3.85 16.16
C LEU A 75 2.20 -2.65 16.14
N THR A 76 1.55 -2.40 15.01
CA THR A 76 0.62 -1.27 14.84
C THR A 76 -0.79 -1.70 15.17
N ASN A 77 -1.27 -1.31 16.35
CA ASN A 77 -2.61 -1.65 16.81
C ASN A 77 -3.60 -0.51 16.58
N PRO A 78 -4.91 -0.81 16.41
CA PRO A 78 -5.95 0.22 16.39
C PRO A 78 -5.98 1.00 17.71
N THR A 79 -6.65 2.15 17.70
CA THR A 79 -6.73 3.02 18.90
C THR A 79 -7.66 2.48 19.98
N HIS A 80 -8.43 1.44 19.69
CA HIS A 80 -9.25 0.69 20.64
C HIS A 80 -8.65 -0.70 20.86
N GLN A 81 -9.17 -1.43 21.86
CA GLN A 81 -8.80 -2.84 22.02
C GLN A 81 -9.43 -3.70 20.91
N GLY A 82 -8.63 -4.57 20.31
CA GLY A 82 -9.06 -5.49 19.26
C GLY A 82 -8.22 -5.41 18.00
N ASN A 83 -8.74 -6.00 16.95
CA ASN A 83 -8.06 -6.15 15.67
C ASN A 83 -8.51 -5.07 14.68
N TRP A 84 -7.78 -4.86 13.60
CA TRP A 84 -8.25 -4.01 12.51
C TRP A 84 -9.49 -4.61 11.86
N ASP A 85 -10.52 -3.79 11.60
CA ASP A 85 -11.67 -4.27 10.82
C ASP A 85 -11.29 -4.45 9.35
N VAL A 86 -10.44 -3.56 8.84
CA VAL A 86 -9.90 -3.60 7.47
C VAL A 86 -8.46 -3.09 7.48
N VAL A 87 -7.60 -3.72 6.71
CA VAL A 87 -6.29 -3.16 6.32
C VAL A 87 -6.29 -2.94 4.81
N ILE A 88 -5.86 -1.77 4.37
CA ILE A 88 -5.74 -1.40 2.95
C ILE A 88 -4.29 -1.08 2.67
N GLY A 89 -3.64 -1.89 1.85
CA GLY A 89 -2.25 -1.69 1.44
C GLY A 89 -2.14 -1.35 -0.04
N HIS A 90 -1.22 -0.46 -0.40
CA HIS A 90 -0.86 -0.15 -1.78
C HIS A 90 0.55 -0.66 -2.11
N SER A 91 0.73 -1.33 -3.26
CA SER A 91 2.05 -1.71 -3.78
C SER A 91 2.85 -2.57 -2.77
N ILE A 92 4.05 -2.13 -2.31
CA ILE A 92 4.84 -2.79 -1.26
C ILE A 92 4.09 -2.82 0.08
N GLY A 93 3.27 -1.81 0.38
CA GLY A 93 2.41 -1.81 1.56
C GLY A 93 1.38 -2.94 1.51
N ALA A 94 0.87 -3.27 0.32
CA ALA A 94 0.01 -4.43 0.10
C ALA A 94 0.77 -5.75 0.31
N ALA A 95 1.95 -5.90 -0.29
CA ALA A 95 2.80 -7.08 -0.11
C ALA A 95 3.16 -7.30 1.37
N SER A 96 3.51 -6.22 2.08
CA SER A 96 3.82 -6.27 3.52
C SER A 96 2.60 -6.64 4.36
N SER A 97 1.41 -6.14 3.99
CA SER A 97 0.15 -6.47 4.67
C SER A 97 -0.25 -7.94 4.45
N VAL A 98 0.01 -8.49 3.26
CA VAL A 98 -0.19 -9.93 2.98
C VAL A 98 0.72 -10.77 3.89
N VAL A 99 1.99 -10.41 4.02
CA VAL A 99 2.92 -11.13 4.91
C VAL A 99 2.50 -11.00 6.37
N ALA A 100 2.08 -9.82 6.82
CA ALA A 100 1.59 -9.61 8.19
C ALA A 100 0.35 -10.47 8.48
N ALA A 101 -0.68 -10.42 7.63
CA ALA A 101 -1.92 -11.17 7.79
C ALA A 101 -1.72 -12.70 7.70
N SER A 102 -0.73 -13.17 6.94
CA SER A 102 -0.39 -14.60 6.89
C SER A 102 0.33 -15.10 8.15
N ARG A 103 1.04 -14.20 8.87
CA ARG A 103 1.72 -14.52 10.13
C ARG A 103 0.80 -14.46 11.35
N ASP A 104 -0.14 -13.51 11.34
CA ASP A 104 -1.14 -13.33 12.39
C ASP A 104 -2.54 -13.22 11.76
N LYS A 105 -3.29 -14.32 11.80
CA LYS A 105 -4.64 -14.43 11.25
C LYS A 105 -5.67 -13.56 11.97
N ASP A 106 -5.37 -13.13 13.18
CA ASP A 106 -6.24 -12.31 14.00
C ASP A 106 -5.91 -10.80 13.90
N TRP A 107 -4.85 -10.43 13.16
CA TRP A 107 -4.42 -9.03 12.98
C TRP A 107 -5.48 -8.14 12.33
N THR A 108 -6.20 -8.66 11.33
CA THR A 108 -7.28 -7.95 10.64
C THR A 108 -8.40 -8.88 10.21
N LYS A 109 -9.62 -8.38 10.12
CA LYS A 109 -10.79 -9.15 9.68
C LYS A 109 -10.89 -9.26 8.15
N LYS A 110 -10.46 -8.22 7.42
CA LYS A 110 -10.51 -8.13 5.96
C LYS A 110 -9.26 -7.42 5.43
N LEU A 111 -8.82 -7.78 4.23
CA LEU A 111 -7.67 -7.18 3.58
C LEU A 111 -8.07 -6.61 2.21
N VAL A 112 -7.63 -5.40 1.89
CA VAL A 112 -7.76 -4.79 0.57
C VAL A 112 -6.37 -4.46 0.04
N LEU A 113 -6.07 -4.90 -1.16
CA LEU A 113 -4.78 -4.75 -1.81
C LEU A 113 -4.94 -3.89 -3.06
N LEU A 114 -4.39 -2.68 -3.04
CA LEU A 114 -4.42 -1.76 -4.17
C LEU A 114 -3.19 -2.01 -5.03
N ASP A 115 -3.41 -2.57 -6.20
CA ASP A 115 -2.38 -2.94 -7.19
C ASP A 115 -1.11 -3.51 -6.54
N PRO A 116 -1.23 -4.66 -5.84
CA PRO A 116 -0.19 -5.15 -4.97
C PRO A 116 1.05 -5.61 -5.72
N ALA A 117 2.23 -5.23 -5.21
CA ALA A 117 3.51 -5.72 -5.69
C ALA A 117 3.87 -7.06 -5.02
N LEU A 118 3.11 -8.13 -5.28
CA LEU A 118 3.34 -9.43 -4.65
C LEU A 118 4.59 -10.13 -5.19
N THR A 119 4.87 -9.94 -6.48
CA THR A 119 6.05 -10.47 -7.16
C THR A 119 6.67 -9.38 -8.04
N VAL A 120 7.97 -9.18 -7.92
CA VAL A 120 8.72 -8.21 -8.73
C VAL A 120 9.96 -8.87 -9.32
N GLY A 121 9.92 -9.13 -10.62
CA GLY A 121 11.04 -9.74 -11.36
C GLY A 121 12.27 -8.85 -11.46
N PRO A 122 13.44 -9.43 -11.80
CA PRO A 122 14.73 -8.70 -11.81
C PRO A 122 14.73 -7.43 -12.65
N GLU A 123 14.15 -7.47 -13.85
CA GLU A 123 14.11 -6.32 -14.77
C GLU A 123 13.28 -5.17 -14.18
N ARG A 124 12.11 -5.48 -13.64
CA ARG A 124 11.23 -4.47 -13.03
C ARG A 124 11.84 -3.88 -11.75
N ARG A 125 12.65 -4.65 -11.01
CA ARG A 125 13.36 -4.14 -9.81
C ARG A 125 14.32 -3.01 -10.16
N GLN A 126 15.09 -3.13 -11.25
CA GLN A 126 15.99 -2.05 -11.67
C GLN A 126 15.21 -0.80 -12.06
N MET A 127 14.12 -0.95 -12.79
CA MET A 127 13.22 0.18 -13.14
C MET A 127 12.66 0.86 -11.89
N VAL A 128 12.27 0.08 -10.86
CA VAL A 128 11.79 0.64 -9.59
C VAL A 128 12.89 1.44 -8.89
N ILE A 129 14.12 0.92 -8.81
CA ILE A 129 15.26 1.63 -8.20
C ILE A 129 15.50 2.96 -8.93
N ASP A 130 15.58 2.94 -10.25
CA ASP A 130 15.87 4.14 -11.05
C ASP A 130 14.73 5.16 -10.95
N GLY A 131 13.47 4.70 -10.98
CA GLY A 131 12.30 5.54 -10.78
C GLY A 131 12.25 6.17 -9.37
N GLN A 132 12.62 5.43 -8.31
CA GLN A 132 12.69 5.98 -6.95
C GLN A 132 13.82 7.02 -6.81
N ARG A 133 14.99 6.76 -7.40
CA ARG A 133 16.08 7.75 -7.46
C ARG A 133 15.65 9.04 -8.13
N TYR A 134 15.05 8.91 -9.33
CA TYR A 134 14.55 10.06 -10.07
C TYR A 134 13.50 10.83 -9.26
N SER A 135 12.55 10.11 -8.66
CA SER A 135 11.50 10.71 -7.85
C SER A 135 12.03 11.45 -6.63
N HIS A 136 13.07 10.91 -5.99
CA HIS A 136 13.71 11.54 -4.82
C HIS A 136 14.52 12.79 -5.21
N ASP A 137 15.31 12.69 -6.28
CA ASP A 137 16.34 13.69 -6.59
C ASP A 137 15.84 14.79 -7.55
N HIS A 138 14.92 14.47 -8.48
CA HIS A 138 14.65 15.30 -9.65
C HIS A 138 13.20 15.65 -9.89
N LEU A 139 12.24 14.76 -9.55
CA LEU A 139 10.84 14.92 -9.92
C LEU A 139 10.25 16.26 -9.50
N THR A 140 9.52 16.91 -10.41
CA THR A 140 8.87 18.21 -10.23
C THR A 140 7.34 18.10 -10.29
N GLU A 141 6.63 19.10 -9.74
CA GLU A 141 5.16 19.14 -9.82
C GLU A 141 4.67 19.35 -11.26
N ASP A 142 5.42 20.09 -12.09
CA ASP A 142 5.05 20.32 -13.48
C ASP A 142 5.09 19.03 -14.30
N GLU A 143 6.10 18.18 -14.09
CA GLU A 143 6.16 16.85 -14.70
C GLU A 143 5.00 15.97 -14.25
N VAL A 144 4.75 15.88 -12.95
CA VAL A 144 3.63 15.08 -12.42
C VAL A 144 2.30 15.58 -12.95
N ARG A 145 2.11 16.88 -13.06
CA ARG A 145 0.89 17.51 -13.61
C ARG A 145 0.71 17.23 -15.10
N ALA A 146 1.80 17.25 -15.85
CA ALA A 146 1.77 16.95 -17.28
C ALA A 146 1.41 15.49 -17.54
N GLU A 147 1.96 14.56 -16.74
CA GLU A 147 1.66 13.13 -16.85
C GLU A 147 0.26 12.75 -16.32
N ASN A 148 -0.19 13.47 -15.26
CA ASN A 148 -1.43 13.15 -14.54
C ASN A 148 -2.32 14.41 -14.37
N PRO A 149 -2.81 15.00 -15.47
CA PRO A 149 -3.54 16.29 -15.43
C PRO A 149 -4.87 16.21 -14.68
N HIS A 150 -5.40 15.01 -14.46
CA HIS A 150 -6.65 14.74 -13.74
C HIS A 150 -6.45 14.54 -12.23
N TRP A 151 -5.21 14.45 -11.75
CA TRP A 151 -4.97 14.26 -10.33
C TRP A 151 -5.33 15.50 -9.52
N HIS A 152 -5.81 15.26 -8.30
CA HIS A 152 -6.02 16.33 -7.34
C HIS A 152 -4.70 17.06 -7.03
N PRO A 153 -4.67 18.41 -6.90
CA PRO A 153 -3.44 19.16 -6.64
C PRO A 153 -2.62 18.66 -5.44
N ILE A 154 -3.29 18.20 -4.37
CA ILE A 154 -2.64 17.58 -3.21
C ILE A 154 -1.87 16.32 -3.61
N ASN A 155 -2.42 15.48 -4.49
CA ASN A 155 -1.74 14.26 -4.95
C ASN A 155 -0.48 14.59 -5.77
N ILE A 156 -0.54 15.65 -6.60
CA ILE A 156 0.61 16.14 -7.37
C ILE A 156 1.72 16.60 -6.41
N GLN A 157 1.40 17.46 -5.46
CA GLN A 157 2.34 17.93 -4.44
C GLN A 157 2.96 16.78 -3.63
N GLN A 158 2.13 15.85 -3.17
CA GLN A 158 2.57 14.71 -2.38
C GLN A 158 3.42 13.72 -3.19
N ARG A 159 3.15 13.56 -4.49
CA ARG A 159 3.95 12.71 -5.38
C ARG A 159 5.40 13.19 -5.48
N VAL A 160 5.62 14.48 -5.34
CA VAL A 160 6.96 15.11 -5.35
C VAL A 160 7.57 15.16 -3.95
N SER A 161 6.79 15.51 -2.93
CA SER A 161 7.32 15.76 -1.59
C SER A 161 7.58 14.47 -0.80
N ALA A 162 6.77 13.43 -0.94
CA ALA A 162 6.89 12.21 -0.14
C ALA A 162 8.20 11.44 -0.41
N PRO A 163 8.67 11.24 -1.66
CA PRO A 163 9.97 10.61 -1.90
C PRO A 163 11.13 11.39 -1.27
N LYS A 164 11.07 12.73 -1.29
CA LYS A 164 12.10 13.60 -0.70
C LYS A 164 12.14 13.54 0.83
N GLN A 165 11.02 13.21 1.47
CA GLN A 165 10.94 12.98 2.91
C GLN A 165 11.42 11.57 3.31
N ALA A 166 11.38 10.62 2.39
CA ALA A 166 11.91 9.29 2.61
C ALA A 166 13.46 9.29 2.64
N SER A 167 14.03 8.25 3.23
CA SER A 167 15.47 8.01 3.09
C SER A 167 15.76 7.43 1.72
N ARG A 168 16.63 8.08 0.92
CA ARG A 168 17.07 7.53 -0.36
C ARG A 168 17.62 6.10 -0.21
N PHE A 169 18.41 5.86 0.84
CA PHE A 169 18.88 4.52 1.19
C PHE A 169 17.72 3.54 1.39
N ALA A 170 16.65 3.95 2.09
CA ALA A 170 15.48 3.10 2.30
C ALA A 170 14.77 2.75 0.99
N LEU A 171 14.64 3.71 0.08
CA LEU A 171 13.99 3.51 -1.22
C LEU A 171 14.74 2.48 -2.07
N GLU A 172 16.05 2.52 -2.07
CA GLU A 172 16.89 1.58 -2.80
C GLU A 172 16.94 0.22 -2.09
N GLN A 173 17.15 0.19 -0.76
CA GLN A 173 17.26 -1.05 0.00
C GLN A 173 15.95 -1.83 0.06
N ALA A 174 14.81 -1.17 -0.01
CA ALA A 174 13.51 -1.87 -0.12
C ALA A 174 13.43 -2.77 -1.37
N VAL A 175 14.24 -2.50 -2.40
CA VAL A 175 14.36 -3.37 -3.57
C VAL A 175 15.56 -4.32 -3.44
N LEU A 176 16.71 -3.82 -2.98
CA LEU A 176 17.96 -4.59 -2.89
C LEU A 176 17.93 -5.67 -1.81
N ASP A 177 17.26 -5.43 -0.69
CA ASP A 177 17.10 -6.43 0.39
C ASP A 177 16.11 -7.54 0.03
N ASN A 178 15.32 -7.37 -1.05
CA ASN A 178 14.32 -8.31 -1.52
C ASN A 178 14.70 -8.89 -2.89
N THR A 179 15.86 -9.57 -2.96
CA THR A 179 16.38 -10.18 -4.20
C THR A 179 15.43 -11.25 -4.76
N ASP A 180 14.73 -11.97 -3.89
CA ASP A 180 13.61 -12.84 -4.22
C ASP A 180 12.30 -12.16 -3.75
N TRP A 181 11.89 -11.14 -4.51
CA TRP A 181 10.65 -10.43 -4.21
C TRP A 181 9.45 -11.26 -4.67
N ASN A 182 9.04 -12.17 -3.80
CA ASN A 182 7.87 -13.03 -4.02
C ASN A 182 7.13 -13.27 -2.69
N THR A 183 5.87 -12.88 -2.65
CA THR A 183 4.98 -13.07 -1.49
C THR A 183 3.75 -13.92 -1.83
N GLU A 184 3.76 -14.63 -2.96
CA GLU A 184 2.64 -15.45 -3.43
C GLU A 184 2.27 -16.57 -2.44
N SER A 185 3.27 -17.21 -1.82
CA SER A 185 3.04 -18.23 -0.80
C SER A 185 2.32 -17.67 0.44
N HIS A 186 2.60 -16.43 0.81
CA HIS A 186 1.89 -15.73 1.88
C HIS A 186 0.44 -15.41 1.47
N ALA A 187 0.21 -15.00 0.21
CA ALA A 187 -1.14 -14.77 -0.32
C ALA A 187 -1.96 -16.07 -0.34
N ALA A 188 -1.35 -17.17 -0.76
CA ALA A 188 -1.98 -18.49 -0.73
C ALA A 188 -2.36 -18.96 0.69
N ALA A 189 -1.61 -18.54 1.71
CA ALA A 189 -1.82 -18.88 3.11
C ALA A 189 -2.82 -17.96 3.86
N LEU A 190 -3.38 -16.94 3.22
CA LEU A 190 -4.36 -16.05 3.85
C LEU A 190 -5.64 -16.83 4.23
N THR A 191 -6.14 -16.57 5.42
CA THR A 191 -7.36 -17.20 5.97
C THR A 191 -8.52 -16.21 6.11
N ILE A 192 -8.36 -14.99 5.62
CA ILE A 192 -9.32 -13.90 5.71
C ILE A 192 -9.77 -13.44 4.32
N PRO A 193 -11.01 -12.94 4.17
CA PRO A 193 -11.47 -12.35 2.92
C PRO A 193 -10.54 -11.24 2.45
N THR A 194 -10.12 -11.31 1.20
CA THR A 194 -9.16 -10.39 0.60
C THR A 194 -9.67 -9.90 -0.75
N LEU A 195 -9.69 -8.58 -0.95
CA LEU A 195 -9.98 -7.94 -2.22
C LEU A 195 -8.68 -7.40 -2.83
N VAL A 196 -8.40 -7.78 -4.06
CA VAL A 196 -7.43 -7.08 -4.90
C VAL A 196 -8.17 -6.10 -5.81
N VAL A 197 -7.80 -4.83 -5.74
CA VAL A 197 -8.23 -3.80 -6.69
C VAL A 197 -7.02 -3.48 -7.55
N GLY A 198 -7.00 -3.98 -8.78
CA GLY A 198 -5.90 -3.83 -9.72
C GLY A 198 -6.04 -2.60 -10.60
N GLY A 199 -4.90 -2.04 -11.04
CA GLY A 199 -4.84 -1.12 -12.17
C GLY A 199 -5.16 -1.84 -13.48
N ASP A 200 -5.38 -1.06 -14.54
CA ASP A 200 -5.60 -1.58 -15.89
C ASP A 200 -4.28 -2.11 -16.50
N PRO A 201 -4.20 -3.39 -16.85
CA PRO A 201 -3.00 -3.95 -17.47
C PRO A 201 -2.59 -3.25 -18.78
N ALA A 202 -3.54 -2.60 -19.46
CA ALA A 202 -3.25 -1.83 -20.68
C ALA A 202 -2.57 -0.48 -20.41
N VAL A 203 -2.57 0.00 -19.15
CA VAL A 203 -1.93 1.24 -18.75
C VAL A 203 -0.62 0.94 -18.02
N ASP A 204 -0.67 0.55 -16.78
CA ASP A 204 0.46 0.05 -15.97
C ASP A 204 -0.10 -0.58 -14.69
N SER A 205 0.02 -1.88 -14.52
CA SER A 205 -0.40 -2.59 -13.33
C SER A 205 0.71 -3.53 -12.84
N MET A 206 0.87 -3.60 -11.51
CA MET A 206 1.77 -4.56 -10.87
C MET A 206 1.12 -5.94 -10.72
N PHE A 207 -0.20 -5.98 -10.55
CA PHE A 207 -0.95 -7.23 -10.36
C PHE A 207 -1.60 -7.68 -11.67
N THR A 208 -0.80 -8.29 -12.55
CA THR A 208 -1.23 -8.71 -13.89
C THR A 208 -0.49 -9.95 -14.36
N GLY A 209 -0.98 -10.59 -15.45
CA GLY A 209 -0.34 -11.75 -16.07
C GLY A 209 -0.37 -13.01 -15.21
N SER A 210 0.54 -13.93 -15.52
CA SER A 210 0.55 -15.28 -14.94
C SER A 210 0.68 -15.33 -13.42
N HIS A 211 1.40 -14.39 -12.81
CA HIS A 211 1.52 -14.37 -11.34
C HIS A 211 0.19 -13.97 -10.67
N ALA A 212 -0.56 -13.01 -11.25
CA ALA A 212 -1.88 -12.66 -10.71
C ALA A 212 -2.86 -13.83 -10.84
N GLU A 213 -2.85 -14.51 -11.99
CA GLU A 213 -3.66 -15.71 -12.21
C GLU A 213 -3.32 -16.81 -11.19
N ALA A 214 -2.03 -17.05 -10.95
CA ALA A 214 -1.57 -18.04 -9.97
C ALA A 214 -2.02 -17.70 -8.55
N VAL A 215 -1.92 -16.44 -8.13
CA VAL A 215 -2.39 -15.98 -6.81
C VAL A 215 -3.89 -16.19 -6.66
N LEU A 216 -4.69 -15.77 -7.65
CA LEU A 216 -6.15 -15.92 -7.62
C LEU A 216 -6.58 -17.39 -7.61
N ALA A 217 -5.89 -18.25 -8.34
CA ALA A 217 -6.15 -19.68 -8.35
C ALA A 217 -5.75 -20.39 -7.05
N SER A 218 -4.77 -19.85 -6.31
CA SER A 218 -4.23 -20.46 -5.10
C SER A 218 -5.12 -20.31 -3.87
N ASN A 219 -6.00 -19.29 -3.83
CA ASN A 219 -6.79 -19.00 -2.64
C ASN A 219 -8.18 -18.43 -3.00
N PRO A 220 -9.27 -19.18 -2.77
CA PRO A 220 -10.64 -18.75 -3.10
C PRO A 220 -11.15 -17.58 -2.24
N LEU A 221 -10.45 -17.20 -1.17
CA LEU A 221 -10.78 -16.02 -0.35
C LEU A 221 -10.29 -14.72 -0.99
N ILE A 222 -9.47 -14.80 -2.06
CA ILE A 222 -8.98 -13.64 -2.79
C ILE A 222 -9.91 -13.37 -3.97
N THR A 223 -10.55 -12.22 -3.97
CA THR A 223 -11.34 -11.71 -5.10
C THR A 223 -10.59 -10.58 -5.80
N HIS A 224 -10.86 -10.38 -7.09
CA HIS A 224 -10.16 -9.38 -7.89
C HIS A 224 -11.13 -8.54 -8.69
N THR A 225 -10.87 -7.24 -8.75
CA THR A 225 -11.51 -6.30 -9.66
C THR A 225 -10.45 -5.36 -10.24
N VAL A 226 -10.67 -4.91 -11.47
CA VAL A 226 -9.80 -3.94 -12.16
C VAL A 226 -10.54 -2.62 -12.30
N ILE A 227 -9.85 -1.51 -12.08
CA ILE A 227 -10.38 -0.17 -12.39
C ILE A 227 -9.89 0.23 -13.79
N PRO A 228 -10.73 0.18 -14.83
CA PRO A 228 -10.31 0.43 -16.21
C PRO A 228 -9.71 1.81 -16.40
N GLY A 229 -8.63 1.91 -17.18
CA GLY A 229 -7.95 3.16 -17.52
C GLY A 229 -7.16 3.78 -16.37
N THR A 230 -6.85 3.02 -15.29
CA THR A 230 -5.96 3.46 -14.23
C THR A 230 -4.62 2.75 -14.31
N GLY A 231 -3.56 3.42 -13.86
CA GLY A 231 -2.26 2.79 -13.66
C GLY A 231 -2.08 2.24 -12.25
N HIS A 232 -0.81 2.10 -11.85
CA HIS A 232 -0.40 1.63 -10.52
C HIS A 232 -0.94 2.48 -9.37
N SER A 233 -1.26 3.73 -9.60
CA SER A 233 -1.80 4.67 -8.58
C SER A 233 -3.32 4.85 -8.67
N LEU A 234 -4.07 3.77 -8.88
CA LEU A 234 -5.53 3.78 -9.12
C LEU A 234 -6.33 4.66 -8.12
N HIS A 235 -5.92 4.69 -6.85
CA HIS A 235 -6.54 5.51 -5.81
C HIS A 235 -6.31 7.02 -5.97
N ARG A 236 -5.41 7.43 -6.88
CA ARG A 236 -5.20 8.82 -7.31
C ARG A 236 -5.77 9.08 -8.70
N ASP A 237 -5.70 8.07 -9.58
CA ASP A 237 -6.19 8.14 -10.96
C ASP A 237 -7.72 8.25 -10.97
N LYS A 238 -8.39 7.36 -10.25
CA LYS A 238 -9.84 7.27 -10.13
C LYS A 238 -10.26 6.96 -8.69
N PRO A 239 -10.15 7.95 -7.78
CA PRO A 239 -10.40 7.75 -6.35
C PRO A 239 -11.84 7.30 -6.07
N GLN A 240 -12.82 7.82 -6.80
CA GLN A 240 -14.23 7.49 -6.56
C GLN A 240 -14.53 6.04 -6.94
N GLU A 241 -14.15 5.62 -8.13
CA GLU A 241 -14.34 4.24 -8.60
C GLU A 241 -13.58 3.24 -7.72
N THR A 242 -12.39 3.61 -7.26
CA THR A 242 -11.61 2.79 -6.33
C THR A 242 -12.34 2.64 -4.99
N LEU A 243 -12.88 3.72 -4.44
CA LEU A 243 -13.66 3.72 -3.21
C LEU A 243 -14.97 2.94 -3.36
N GLU A 244 -15.67 3.07 -4.47
CA GLU A 244 -16.88 2.31 -4.78
C GLU A 244 -16.61 0.81 -4.81
N ALA A 245 -15.52 0.37 -5.45
CA ALA A 245 -15.13 -1.03 -5.46
C ALA A 245 -14.84 -1.55 -4.04
N ILE A 246 -14.12 -0.77 -3.22
CA ILE A 246 -13.82 -1.12 -1.83
C ILE A 246 -15.09 -1.20 -0.99
N PHE A 247 -15.91 -0.14 -0.98
CA PHE A 247 -17.09 -0.09 -0.12
C PHE A 247 -18.17 -1.10 -0.53
N SER A 248 -18.35 -1.38 -1.82
CA SER A 248 -19.27 -2.40 -2.30
C SER A 248 -18.87 -3.81 -1.83
N TRP A 249 -17.58 -4.07 -1.69
CA TRP A 249 -17.08 -5.35 -1.21
C TRP A 249 -17.10 -5.45 0.33
N LEU A 250 -17.07 -4.32 1.05
CA LEU A 250 -17.07 -4.31 2.52
C LEU A 250 -18.44 -4.56 3.16
N VAL A 251 -19.52 -4.46 2.39
CA VAL A 251 -20.93 -4.63 2.85
C VAL A 251 -21.23 -6.04 3.33
#